data_4eeb5241022c1503b5c64eb86b8f8fc9
#
_entry.id   4eeb5241022c1503b5c64eb86b8f8fc9
#
_cell.length_a   1.000
_cell.length_b   1.000
_cell.length_c   1.000
_cell.angle_alpha   90.00
_cell.angle_beta   90.00
_cell.angle_gamma   90.00
#
_symmetry.space_group_name_H-M   'P 1'
#
loop_
_entity.id
_entity.type
_entity.pdbx_description
1 polymer ?
#
loop_
_entity_poly.entity_id
_entity_poly.type
_entity_poly.pdbx_seq_one_letter_code
_entity_poly.pdbx_strand_id
1 'polypeptide(L)'
;NNMFLGYGGSHFKSGSAQPNVNSDAGVKALEMMKALSAYMNPDFLTHDSNATNAEFRAGNVAIMNMWGSRAATLVDADGVSDEVKNGMNIAGPMTVGGGSTPASTLWWDGWTVSKNISESEAESTFIAMMNAIDPAILKDEDIRKQAVWLIDGYTPTDAARGVFAAAQANTIPY
;
A
#
# COMPACT_ATOMS: atom_id res chain seq x y z
N ASN A 1 -9.89 4.33 -6.39
CA ASN A 1 -9.72 3.10 -7.17
C ASN A 1 -10.47 1.92 -6.52
N ASN A 2 -10.17 1.54 -5.27
CA ASN A 2 -10.75 0.38 -4.59
C ASN A 2 -12.29 0.41 -4.54
N MET A 3 -12.90 1.57 -4.27
CA MET A 3 -14.36 1.73 -4.28
C MET A 3 -14.94 1.43 -5.66
N PHE A 4 -14.31 1.97 -6.71
CA PHE A 4 -14.75 1.76 -8.09
C PHE A 4 -14.70 0.28 -8.48
N LEU A 5 -13.59 -0.40 -8.21
CA LEU A 5 -13.44 -1.83 -8.46
C LEU A 5 -14.42 -2.66 -7.62
N GLY A 6 -14.60 -2.29 -6.34
CA GLY A 6 -15.52 -2.98 -5.45
C GLY A 6 -16.99 -2.91 -5.87
N TYR A 7 -17.38 -1.87 -6.61
CA TYR A 7 -18.69 -1.76 -7.26
C TYR A 7 -18.75 -2.46 -8.63
N GLY A 8 -17.73 -3.22 -9.01
CA GLY A 8 -17.65 -3.91 -10.29
C GLY A 8 -17.26 -3.01 -11.45
N GLY A 9 -16.66 -1.85 -11.16
CA GLY A 9 -16.16 -0.94 -12.18
C GLY A 9 -14.95 -1.50 -12.93
N SER A 10 -14.82 -1.13 -14.19
CA SER A 10 -13.64 -1.38 -15.02
C SER A 10 -13.21 -0.08 -15.68
N HIS A 11 -11.91 0.20 -15.70
CA HIS A 11 -11.37 1.44 -16.24
C HIS A 11 -11.61 1.59 -17.74
N PHE A 12 -11.64 0.47 -18.45
CA PHE A 12 -11.88 0.41 -19.89
C PHE A 12 -12.99 -0.56 -20.21
N LYS A 13 -13.66 -0.34 -21.31
CA LYS A 13 -14.59 -1.33 -21.87
C LYS A 13 -13.83 -2.56 -22.34
N SER A 14 -14.41 -3.73 -22.13
CA SER A 14 -13.77 -5.00 -22.50
C SER A 14 -13.31 -5.00 -23.97
N GLY A 15 -12.07 -5.40 -24.19
CA GLY A 15 -11.46 -5.50 -25.51
C GLY A 15 -11.18 -4.16 -26.20
N SER A 16 -11.19 -3.03 -25.48
CA SER A 16 -10.98 -1.73 -26.07
C SER A 16 -10.23 -0.76 -25.15
N ALA A 17 -9.64 0.29 -25.69
CA ALA A 17 -9.05 1.40 -24.95
C ALA A 17 -10.09 2.49 -24.59
N GLN A 18 -11.38 2.26 -24.83
CA GLN A 18 -12.40 3.22 -24.50
C GLN A 18 -12.61 3.32 -23.00
N PRO A 19 -12.48 4.51 -22.39
CA PRO A 19 -12.70 4.70 -20.95
C PRO A 19 -14.11 4.29 -20.52
N ASN A 20 -14.21 3.67 -19.33
CA ASN A 20 -15.47 3.20 -18.75
C ASN A 20 -15.67 3.69 -17.30
N VAL A 21 -14.93 4.71 -16.88
CA VAL A 21 -15.05 5.27 -15.53
C VAL A 21 -16.35 6.05 -15.32
N ASN A 22 -16.90 6.64 -16.39
CA ASN A 22 -18.23 7.27 -16.39
C ASN A 22 -19.30 6.19 -16.54
N SER A 23 -19.60 5.50 -15.46
CA SER A 23 -20.52 4.38 -15.35
C SER A 23 -21.25 4.42 -14.01
N ASP A 24 -22.28 3.61 -13.83
CA ASP A 24 -22.99 3.49 -12.56
C ASP A 24 -22.04 3.13 -11.41
N ALA A 25 -21.06 2.26 -11.66
CA ALA A 25 -20.03 1.93 -10.67
C ALA A 25 -19.17 3.16 -10.30
N GLY A 26 -18.85 4.00 -11.29
CA GLY A 26 -18.12 5.24 -11.06
C GLY A 26 -18.89 6.23 -10.21
N VAL A 27 -20.17 6.43 -10.50
CA VAL A 27 -21.05 7.30 -9.70
C VAL A 27 -21.16 6.79 -8.27
N LYS A 28 -21.47 5.51 -8.07
CA LYS A 28 -21.55 4.88 -6.74
C LYS A 28 -20.25 5.00 -5.96
N ALA A 29 -19.10 4.85 -6.62
CA ALA A 29 -17.81 5.00 -5.97
C ALA A 29 -17.58 6.42 -5.45
N LEU A 30 -17.94 7.44 -6.23
CA LEU A 30 -17.83 8.84 -5.82
C LEU A 30 -18.81 9.19 -4.70
N GLU A 31 -20.04 8.69 -4.75
CA GLU A 31 -21.04 8.86 -3.69
C GLU A 31 -20.56 8.23 -2.37
N MET A 32 -19.99 7.03 -2.42
CA MET A 32 -19.41 6.38 -1.26
C MET A 32 -18.21 7.16 -0.70
N MET A 33 -17.30 7.64 -1.55
CA MET A 33 -16.17 8.48 -1.10
C MET A 33 -16.67 9.76 -0.43
N LYS A 34 -17.69 10.39 -1.00
CA LYS A 34 -18.33 11.57 -0.41
C LYS A 34 -18.97 11.25 0.95
N ALA A 35 -19.66 10.12 1.07
CA ALA A 35 -20.24 9.71 2.35
C ALA A 35 -19.16 9.43 3.40
N LEU A 36 -18.08 8.77 3.03
CA LEU A 36 -16.96 8.48 3.93
C LEU A 36 -16.23 9.74 4.40
N SER A 37 -16.19 10.80 3.60
CA SER A 37 -15.51 12.04 4.00
C SER A 37 -16.07 12.68 5.27
N ALA A 38 -17.34 12.40 5.61
CA ALA A 38 -17.95 12.86 6.85
C ALA A 38 -17.35 12.24 8.13
N TYR A 39 -16.63 11.13 7.98
CA TYR A 39 -15.97 10.38 9.08
C TYR A 39 -14.46 10.54 9.07
N MET A 40 -13.91 11.31 8.14
CA MET A 40 -12.48 11.57 8.04
C MET A 40 -12.06 12.76 8.89
N ASN A 41 -10.75 12.86 9.17
CA ASN A 41 -10.18 14.07 9.75
C ASN A 41 -10.58 15.29 8.89
N PRO A 42 -10.99 16.43 9.47
CA PRO A 42 -11.37 17.62 8.69
C PRO A 42 -10.32 18.08 7.68
N ASP A 43 -9.06 17.85 7.99
CA ASP A 43 -7.93 18.25 7.14
C ASP A 43 -7.50 17.16 6.13
N PHE A 44 -8.29 16.12 5.93
CA PHE A 44 -7.95 14.94 5.11
C PHE A 44 -7.49 15.29 3.68
N LEU A 45 -7.93 16.39 3.12
CA LEU A 45 -7.52 16.85 1.78
C LEU A 45 -6.06 17.32 1.72
N THR A 46 -5.46 17.62 2.86
CA THR A 46 -4.06 18.05 2.96
C THR A 46 -3.12 16.90 3.37
N HIS A 47 -3.69 15.76 3.78
CA HIS A 47 -2.92 14.63 4.24
C HIS A 47 -2.31 13.85 3.07
N ASP A 48 -1.02 13.67 3.12
CA ASP A 48 -0.32 12.63 2.37
C ASP A 48 -0.30 11.31 3.15
N SER A 49 0.39 10.30 2.63
CA SER A 49 0.50 9.00 3.29
C SER A 49 1.26 9.05 4.61
N ASN A 50 2.19 10.00 4.79
CA ASN A 50 2.93 10.16 6.04
C ASN A 50 2.06 10.77 7.13
N ALA A 51 1.29 11.82 6.79
CA ALA A 51 0.32 12.44 7.69
C ALA A 51 -0.75 11.43 8.11
N THR A 52 -1.29 10.64 7.17
CA THR A 52 -2.27 9.59 7.47
C THR A 52 -1.70 8.52 8.40
N ASN A 53 -0.46 8.07 8.19
CA ASN A 53 0.22 7.15 9.10
C ASN A 53 0.42 7.76 10.49
N ALA A 54 0.78 9.04 10.57
CA ALA A 54 0.97 9.73 11.85
C ALA A 54 -0.33 9.78 12.66
N GLU A 55 -1.47 10.08 12.03
CA GLU A 55 -2.79 10.08 12.66
C GLU A 55 -3.16 8.68 13.22
N PHE A 56 -2.90 7.63 12.45
CA PHE A 56 -3.15 6.26 12.91
C PHE A 56 -2.26 5.88 14.08
N ARG A 57 -0.96 6.19 14.00
CA ARG A 57 0.02 5.92 15.07
C ARG A 57 -0.30 6.67 16.36
N ALA A 58 -0.89 7.85 16.24
CA ALA A 58 -1.35 8.64 17.38
C ALA A 58 -2.68 8.13 17.99
N GLY A 59 -3.33 7.13 17.37
CA GLY A 59 -4.62 6.61 17.81
C GLY A 59 -5.82 7.49 17.46
N ASN A 60 -5.62 8.49 16.61
CA ASN A 60 -6.70 9.42 16.20
C ASN A 60 -7.64 8.80 15.16
N VAL A 61 -7.23 7.71 14.50
CA VAL A 61 -7.97 7.03 13.44
C VAL A 61 -8.06 5.54 13.77
N ALA A 62 -9.28 5.02 13.85
CA ALA A 62 -9.52 3.62 14.17
C ALA A 62 -9.37 2.67 12.96
N ILE A 63 -9.61 3.17 11.75
CA ILE A 63 -9.52 2.39 10.51
C ILE A 63 -8.76 3.20 9.47
N MET A 64 -7.76 2.60 8.87
CA MET A 64 -6.96 3.22 7.81
C MET A 64 -6.88 2.29 6.61
N ASN A 65 -7.02 2.84 5.41
CA ASN A 65 -6.67 2.16 4.16
C ASN A 65 -5.30 2.66 3.69
N MET A 66 -4.33 1.77 3.64
CA MET A 66 -2.94 2.12 3.33
C MET A 66 -2.27 1.00 2.54
N TRP A 67 -1.18 1.32 1.85
CA TRP A 67 -0.34 0.33 1.18
C TRP A 67 0.31 -0.62 2.19
N GLY A 68 0.35 -1.89 1.86
CA GLY A 68 0.98 -2.92 2.69
C GLY A 68 2.45 -2.60 3.03
N SER A 69 3.20 -1.99 2.11
CA SER A 69 4.58 -1.53 2.35
C SER A 69 4.73 -0.52 3.49
N ARG A 70 3.67 0.18 3.87
CA ARG A 70 3.64 1.10 5.00
C ARG A 70 3.30 0.43 6.34
N ALA A 71 2.80 -0.79 6.30
CA ALA A 71 2.33 -1.49 7.48
C ALA A 71 3.47 -1.76 8.49
N ALA A 72 4.68 -2.05 8.03
CA ALA A 72 5.84 -2.24 8.89
C ALA A 72 6.13 -1.00 9.76
N THR A 73 5.95 0.19 9.23
CA THR A 73 6.17 1.44 9.98
C THR A 73 5.15 1.70 11.07
N LEU A 74 4.06 0.93 11.10
CA LEU A 74 3.03 1.04 12.13
C LEU A 74 3.36 0.18 13.37
N VAL A 75 4.15 -0.88 13.21
CA VAL A 75 4.50 -1.80 14.30
C VAL A 75 5.94 -1.61 14.80
N ASP A 76 6.87 -1.28 13.92
CA ASP A 76 8.30 -1.20 14.21
C ASP A 76 8.83 0.23 14.39
N ALA A 77 8.03 1.25 14.11
CA ALA A 77 8.48 2.63 14.21
C ALA A 77 8.55 3.11 15.67
N ASP A 78 9.55 3.93 15.95
CA ASP A 78 9.64 4.65 17.21
C ASP A 78 8.44 5.60 17.39
N GLY A 79 7.98 5.71 18.64
CA GLY A 79 6.88 6.62 18.99
C GLY A 79 5.45 6.09 18.67
N VAL A 80 5.33 4.83 18.26
CA VAL A 80 4.01 4.17 18.19
C VAL A 80 3.60 3.75 19.60
N SER A 81 2.37 4.09 20.02
CA SER A 81 1.87 3.70 21.33
C SER A 81 1.72 2.17 21.45
N ASP A 82 1.87 1.64 22.67
CA ASP A 82 1.67 0.21 22.91
C ASP A 82 0.24 -0.24 22.59
N GLU A 83 -0.73 0.63 22.78
CA GLU A 83 -2.14 0.37 22.43
C GLU A 83 -2.29 0.13 20.93
N VAL A 84 -1.67 0.95 20.08
CA VAL A 84 -1.68 0.77 18.64
C VAL A 84 -0.90 -0.47 18.23
N LYS A 85 0.31 -0.68 18.78
CA LYS A 85 1.13 -1.86 18.46
C LYS A 85 0.42 -3.17 18.77
N ASN A 86 -0.23 -3.25 19.94
CA ASN A 86 -0.86 -4.48 20.42
C ASN A 86 -2.31 -4.64 19.93
N GLY A 87 -2.98 -3.55 19.61
CA GLY A 87 -4.39 -3.54 19.16
C GLY A 87 -4.58 -3.54 17.65
N MET A 88 -3.52 -3.21 16.89
CA MET A 88 -3.62 -3.14 15.43
C MET A 88 -3.83 -4.54 14.82
N ASN A 89 -4.76 -4.62 13.88
CA ASN A 89 -4.96 -5.79 13.05
C ASN A 89 -5.09 -5.39 11.59
N ILE A 90 -4.70 -6.28 10.68
CA ILE A 90 -4.91 -6.09 9.24
C ILE A 90 -6.12 -6.90 8.81
N ALA A 91 -7.12 -6.18 8.35
CA ALA A 91 -8.27 -6.78 7.68
C ALA A 91 -7.97 -7.01 6.20
N GLY A 92 -8.68 -7.96 5.61
CA GLY A 92 -8.70 -8.14 4.17
C GLY A 92 -9.22 -6.90 3.42
N PRO A 93 -9.09 -6.88 2.09
CA PRO A 93 -9.60 -5.78 1.28
C PRO A 93 -11.09 -5.62 1.48
N MET A 94 -11.51 -4.36 1.56
CA MET A 94 -12.91 -4.03 1.82
C MET A 94 -13.81 -4.38 0.65
N THR A 95 -15.05 -4.78 0.95
CA THR A 95 -16.15 -4.81 -0.02
C THR A 95 -16.96 -3.53 0.10
N VAL A 96 -17.69 -3.16 -0.93
CA VAL A 96 -18.54 -1.97 -0.94
C VAL A 96 -19.97 -2.29 -1.34
N GLY A 97 -20.91 -1.50 -0.84
CA GLY A 97 -22.32 -1.59 -1.24
C GLY A 97 -22.98 -2.95 -0.97
N GLY A 98 -22.53 -3.68 0.04
CA GLY A 98 -23.03 -5.04 0.33
C GLY A 98 -22.57 -6.10 -0.69
N GLY A 99 -21.66 -5.74 -1.57
CA GLY A 99 -21.04 -6.66 -2.54
C GLY A 99 -20.12 -7.68 -1.86
N SER A 100 -19.84 -8.76 -2.57
CA SER A 100 -18.92 -9.83 -2.14
C SER A 100 -17.54 -9.76 -2.79
N THR A 101 -17.31 -8.79 -3.69
CA THR A 101 -16.05 -8.63 -4.40
C THR A 101 -15.13 -7.71 -3.59
N PRO A 102 -14.12 -8.25 -2.94
CA PRO A 102 -13.12 -7.43 -2.29
C PRO A 102 -12.24 -6.76 -3.35
N ALA A 103 -11.80 -5.53 -3.10
CA ALA A 103 -10.97 -4.78 -4.03
C ALA A 103 -9.72 -4.26 -3.36
N SER A 104 -8.59 -4.65 -3.91
CA SER A 104 -7.27 -4.15 -3.55
C SER A 104 -6.49 -3.90 -4.83
N THR A 105 -5.58 -2.94 -4.79
CA THR A 105 -4.73 -2.62 -5.94
C THR A 105 -3.37 -3.26 -5.73
N LEU A 106 -2.93 -4.08 -6.68
CA LEU A 106 -1.55 -4.51 -6.76
C LEU A 106 -0.73 -3.32 -7.29
N TRP A 107 0.31 -2.95 -6.53
CA TRP A 107 1.26 -1.93 -6.96
C TRP A 107 2.53 -2.61 -7.47
N TRP A 108 2.97 -2.20 -8.62
CA TRP A 108 4.20 -2.70 -9.24
C TRP A 108 5.12 -1.52 -9.54
N ASP A 109 6.29 -1.52 -8.95
CA ASP A 109 7.35 -0.55 -9.22
C ASP A 109 8.55 -1.24 -9.86
N GLY A 110 9.32 -0.49 -10.62
CA GLY A 110 10.57 -0.93 -11.20
C GLY A 110 11.65 0.14 -11.04
N TRP A 111 12.87 -0.31 -10.80
CA TRP A 111 14.00 0.59 -10.83
C TRP A 111 14.47 0.84 -12.26
N THR A 112 14.89 2.06 -12.53
CA THR A 112 15.42 2.47 -13.81
C THR A 112 16.75 3.18 -13.62
N VAL A 113 17.62 3.03 -14.62
CA VAL A 113 18.88 3.74 -14.69
C VAL A 113 18.71 4.90 -15.68
N SER A 114 19.11 6.10 -15.30
CA SER A 114 19.05 7.25 -16.21
C SER A 114 19.98 7.05 -17.39
N LYS A 115 19.52 7.36 -18.60
CA LYS A 115 20.37 7.31 -19.80
C LYS A 115 21.36 8.47 -19.90
N ASN A 116 21.25 9.50 -19.04
CA ASN A 116 22.05 10.71 -19.08
C ASN A 116 23.25 10.65 -18.11
N ILE A 117 23.70 9.45 -17.76
CA ILE A 117 24.87 9.20 -16.92
C ILE A 117 25.94 8.47 -17.73
N SER A 118 27.16 8.47 -17.23
CA SER A 118 28.26 7.71 -17.85
C SER A 118 28.02 6.19 -17.74
N GLU A 119 28.69 5.41 -18.60
CA GLU A 119 28.62 3.95 -18.57
C GLU A 119 29.05 3.38 -17.20
N SER A 120 30.13 3.94 -16.63
CA SER A 120 30.62 3.53 -15.31
C SER A 120 29.64 3.83 -14.17
N GLU A 121 28.93 4.96 -14.23
CA GLU A 121 27.87 5.28 -13.29
C GLU A 121 26.64 4.37 -13.46
N ALA A 122 26.31 4.02 -14.71
CA ALA A 122 25.21 3.10 -15.01
C ALA A 122 25.51 1.69 -14.46
N GLU A 123 26.74 1.20 -14.65
CA GLU A 123 27.19 -0.08 -14.11
C GLU A 123 27.14 -0.09 -12.57
N SER A 124 27.69 0.94 -11.95
CA SER A 124 27.66 1.08 -10.47
C SER A 124 26.24 1.16 -9.92
N THR A 125 25.35 1.87 -10.60
CA THR A 125 23.94 1.96 -10.24
C THR A 125 23.25 0.60 -10.36
N PHE A 126 23.51 -0.13 -11.45
CA PHE A 126 22.95 -1.47 -11.64
C PHE A 126 23.41 -2.44 -10.54
N ILE A 127 24.68 -2.42 -10.18
CA ILE A 127 25.24 -3.23 -9.09
C ILE A 127 24.54 -2.88 -7.76
N ALA A 128 24.35 -1.58 -7.47
CA ALA A 128 23.62 -1.14 -6.27
C ALA A 128 22.18 -1.64 -6.25
N MET A 129 21.48 -1.58 -7.38
CA MET A 129 20.11 -2.10 -7.52
C MET A 129 20.06 -3.61 -7.24
N MET A 130 21.00 -4.37 -7.81
CA MET A 130 21.06 -5.83 -7.59
C MET A 130 21.39 -6.18 -6.14
N ASN A 131 22.27 -5.42 -5.49
CA ASN A 131 22.57 -5.59 -4.07
C ASN A 131 21.36 -5.32 -3.17
N ALA A 132 20.51 -4.37 -3.54
CA ALA A 132 19.32 -4.02 -2.78
C ALA A 132 18.27 -5.15 -2.72
N ILE A 133 18.34 -6.13 -3.62
CA ILE A 133 17.47 -7.33 -3.63
C ILE A 133 18.24 -8.63 -3.37
N ASP A 134 19.53 -8.56 -3.08
CA ASP A 134 20.34 -9.76 -2.84
C ASP A 134 19.95 -10.40 -1.49
N PRO A 135 19.47 -11.67 -1.49
CA PRO A 135 19.14 -12.38 -0.27
C PRO A 135 20.29 -12.49 0.73
N ALA A 136 21.54 -12.47 0.29
CA ALA A 136 22.69 -12.52 1.17
C ALA A 136 22.85 -11.20 1.97
N ILE A 137 22.64 -10.06 1.32
CA ILE A 137 22.69 -8.74 1.95
C ILE A 137 21.48 -8.54 2.86
N LEU A 138 20.32 -8.99 2.44
CA LEU A 138 19.05 -8.87 3.19
C LEU A 138 18.97 -9.81 4.40
N LYS A 139 19.97 -10.63 4.67
CA LYS A 139 20.14 -11.33 5.94
C LYS A 139 20.55 -10.39 7.07
N ASP A 140 21.18 -9.27 6.75
CA ASP A 140 21.48 -8.22 7.72
C ASP A 140 20.14 -7.58 8.17
N GLU A 141 19.91 -7.60 9.49
CA GLU A 141 18.64 -7.16 10.06
C GLU A 141 18.43 -5.64 9.93
N ASP A 142 19.50 -4.86 10.04
CA ASP A 142 19.42 -3.40 9.94
C ASP A 142 19.13 -2.95 8.50
N ILE A 143 19.72 -3.63 7.53
CA ILE A 143 19.42 -3.40 6.12
C ILE A 143 17.98 -3.84 5.82
N ARG A 144 17.58 -5.00 6.31
CA ARG A 144 16.24 -5.55 6.07
C ARG A 144 15.13 -4.68 6.65
N LYS A 145 15.33 -4.05 7.80
CA LYS A 145 14.37 -3.11 8.40
C LYS A 145 14.08 -1.90 7.51
N GLN A 146 15.01 -1.54 6.64
CA GLN A 146 14.89 -0.41 5.73
C GLN A 146 14.35 -0.81 4.35
N ALA A 147 14.30 -2.11 4.05
CA ALA A 147 13.92 -2.64 2.74
C ALA A 147 12.41 -2.71 2.55
N VAL A 148 11.74 -1.56 2.62
CA VAL A 148 10.26 -1.42 2.50
C VAL A 148 9.69 -1.82 1.14
N TRP A 149 10.54 -2.00 0.13
CA TRP A 149 10.18 -2.44 -1.23
C TRP A 149 10.06 -3.96 -1.37
N LEU A 150 10.46 -4.72 -0.35
CA LEU A 150 10.41 -6.18 -0.37
C LEU A 150 9.18 -6.65 0.38
N ILE A 151 8.43 -7.54 -0.23
CA ILE A 151 7.17 -8.03 0.33
C ILE A 151 7.35 -9.42 0.91
N ASP A 152 7.91 -10.35 0.17
CA ASP A 152 7.92 -11.77 0.54
C ASP A 152 9.21 -12.21 1.22
N GLY A 153 9.08 -12.71 2.45
CA GLY A 153 10.19 -13.30 3.20
C GLY A 153 11.25 -12.35 3.77
N TYR A 154 11.14 -11.04 3.47
CA TYR A 154 12.12 -10.02 3.82
C TYR A 154 11.60 -8.96 4.78
N THR A 155 10.53 -9.26 5.49
CA THR A 155 9.97 -8.33 6.48
C THR A 155 10.85 -8.24 7.72
N PRO A 156 10.97 -7.06 8.35
CA PRO A 156 11.97 -6.81 9.40
C PRO A 156 11.73 -7.58 10.68
N THR A 157 10.48 -7.73 11.11
CA THR A 157 10.12 -8.45 12.36
C THR A 157 9.06 -9.52 12.08
N ASP A 158 8.85 -10.43 13.03
CA ASP A 158 7.79 -11.42 12.93
C ASP A 158 6.40 -10.77 12.95
N ALA A 159 6.22 -9.69 13.70
CA ALA A 159 5.00 -8.89 13.69
C ALA A 159 4.76 -8.25 12.33
N ALA A 160 5.74 -7.55 11.78
CA ALA A 160 5.67 -6.94 10.45
C ALA A 160 5.48 -8.00 9.35
N ARG A 161 6.13 -9.17 9.48
CA ARG A 161 5.94 -10.30 8.54
C ARG A 161 4.51 -10.79 8.55
N GLY A 162 3.89 -10.93 9.71
CA GLY A 162 2.48 -11.30 9.83
C GLY A 162 1.56 -10.29 9.15
N VAL A 163 1.83 -9.00 9.35
CA VAL A 163 1.12 -7.89 8.72
C VAL A 163 1.23 -7.93 7.19
N PHE A 164 2.44 -8.12 6.66
CA PHE A 164 2.66 -8.21 5.22
C PHE A 164 2.03 -9.47 4.62
N ALA A 165 2.13 -10.61 5.29
CA ALA A 165 1.52 -11.84 4.84
C ALA A 165 -0.01 -11.70 4.75
N ALA A 166 -0.65 -11.05 5.72
CA ALA A 166 -2.08 -10.77 5.68
C ALA A 166 -2.46 -9.82 4.54
N ALA A 167 -1.68 -8.76 4.32
CA ALA A 167 -1.89 -7.83 3.21
C ALA A 167 -1.73 -8.54 1.86
N GLN A 168 -0.69 -9.34 1.69
CA GLN A 168 -0.41 -10.10 0.46
C GLN A 168 -1.50 -11.13 0.18
N ALA A 169 -1.92 -11.90 1.19
CA ALA A 169 -2.96 -12.91 1.04
C ALA A 169 -4.32 -12.32 0.60
N ASN A 170 -4.54 -11.03 0.88
CA ASN A 170 -5.76 -10.33 0.53
C ASN A 170 -5.61 -9.43 -0.71
N THR A 171 -4.45 -9.41 -1.36
CA THR A 171 -4.24 -8.67 -2.61
C THR A 171 -4.81 -9.46 -3.78
N ILE A 172 -5.64 -8.80 -4.57
CA ILE A 172 -6.26 -9.37 -5.76
C ILE A 172 -5.57 -8.75 -6.98
N PRO A 173 -4.97 -9.55 -7.87
CA PRO A 173 -4.45 -9.05 -9.14
C PRO A 173 -5.56 -8.42 -9.96
N TYR A 174 -5.27 -7.28 -10.56
CA TYR A 174 -6.21 -6.56 -11.43
C TYR A 174 -5.92 -6.83 -12.90
#